data_88ffcab685ee3b0f52873fb5f4c3a3c1
#
_entry.id   88ffcab685ee3b0f52873fb5f4c3a3c1
#
_cell.length_a   1.000
_cell.length_b   1.000
_cell.length_c   1.000
_cell.angle_alpha   90.00
_cell.angle_beta   90.00
_cell.angle_gamma   90.00
#
_symmetry.space_group_name_H-M   'P 1'
#
loop_
_entity.id
_entity.type
_entity.pdbx_description
1 polymer ?
#
loop_
_entity_poly.entity_id
_entity_poly.type
_entity_poly.pdbx_seq_one_letter_code
_entity_poly.pdbx_strand_id
1 'polypeptide(L)'
;MKRADVLATLEMVASDQWGIVTTGQAGREGIERLQLSRLAERGDLDRARHGVYLLPSHQGGPHDEIRAAWLSLEPKKFIDERWEDEQPVVVSHESAALIHGIGRLVPPNLTLSTEGTKQTRQQGVRIHTRRDFPEEDIVSVDGLPVTSVALTVGDLAEAKIERGYLADLVADALRKEGVRIDDLASKLAPSARYYEAKSGKQLVAELSAEASSVEDRTEWINRLALVPRIINARAEEQLKRWDPDARIWR
;
A
#
# COMPACT_ATOMS: atom_id res chain seq x y z
N MET A 1 -2.29 18.57 28.83
CA MET A 1 -2.71 17.18 29.14
C MET A 1 -1.55 16.43 29.79
N LYS A 2 -1.84 15.52 30.73
CA LYS A 2 -0.82 14.60 31.28
C LYS A 2 -0.42 13.58 30.19
N ARG A 3 0.81 13.03 30.29
CA ARG A 3 1.30 12.04 29.30
C ARG A 3 0.36 10.85 29.11
N ALA A 4 -0.15 10.30 30.19
CA ALA A 4 -1.08 9.16 30.14
C ALA A 4 -2.37 9.51 29.38
N ASP A 5 -2.91 10.72 29.61
CA ASP A 5 -4.13 11.17 28.93
C ASP A 5 -3.88 11.34 27.42
N VAL A 6 -2.70 11.86 27.02
CA VAL A 6 -2.32 12.01 25.62
C VAL A 6 -2.25 10.64 24.94
N LEU A 7 -1.55 9.67 25.55
CA LEU A 7 -1.46 8.31 24.99
C LEU A 7 -2.84 7.65 24.89
N ALA A 8 -3.67 7.76 25.92
CA ALA A 8 -5.03 7.20 25.88
C ALA A 8 -5.88 7.80 24.75
N THR A 9 -5.79 9.12 24.54
CA THR A 9 -6.48 9.78 23.42
C THR A 9 -5.97 9.29 22.07
N LEU A 10 -4.64 9.18 21.92
CA LEU A 10 -4.05 8.67 20.68
C LEU A 10 -4.43 7.23 20.40
N GLU A 11 -4.45 6.35 21.40
CA GLU A 11 -4.88 4.95 21.29
C GLU A 11 -6.35 4.86 20.84
N MET A 12 -7.21 5.71 21.37
CA MET A 12 -8.61 5.76 20.95
C MET A 12 -8.75 6.19 19.48
N VAL A 13 -8.02 7.22 19.07
CA VAL A 13 -7.99 7.70 17.67
C VAL A 13 -7.47 6.65 16.72
N ALA A 14 -6.47 5.87 17.14
CA ALA A 14 -5.79 4.92 16.27
C ALA A 14 -6.40 3.51 16.30
N SER A 15 -7.41 3.27 17.14
CA SER A 15 -8.03 1.94 17.31
C SER A 15 -8.54 1.35 16.00
N ASP A 16 -9.16 2.19 15.16
CA ASP A 16 -9.76 1.79 13.90
C ASP A 16 -8.81 1.98 12.69
N GLN A 17 -7.58 2.42 12.95
CA GLN A 17 -6.57 2.67 11.92
C GLN A 17 -5.22 2.03 12.24
N TRP A 18 -5.25 0.75 12.61
CA TRP A 18 -4.10 -0.14 12.80
C TRP A 18 -3.10 0.31 13.87
N GLY A 19 -3.49 1.14 14.83
CA GLY A 19 -2.56 1.73 15.79
C GLY A 19 -1.62 2.78 15.18
N ILE A 20 -2.01 3.41 14.06
CA ILE A 20 -1.25 4.46 13.37
C ILE A 20 -1.99 5.79 13.52
N VAL A 21 -1.27 6.85 13.86
CA VAL A 21 -1.85 8.19 13.98
C VAL A 21 -1.01 9.21 13.23
N THR A 22 -1.66 10.22 12.66
CA THR A 22 -0.97 11.36 12.03
C THR A 22 -0.93 12.58 12.96
N THR A 23 0.05 13.45 12.73
CA THR A 23 0.12 14.75 13.43
C THR A 23 -1.15 15.59 13.23
N GLY A 24 -1.80 15.47 12.06
CA GLY A 24 -3.02 16.22 11.75
C GLY A 24 -4.22 15.72 12.54
N GLN A 25 -4.41 14.39 12.68
CA GLN A 25 -5.44 13.77 13.49
C GLN A 25 -5.24 14.10 14.98
N ALA A 26 -4.02 13.92 15.48
CA ALA A 26 -3.68 14.30 16.86
C ALA A 26 -3.98 15.78 17.16
N GLY A 27 -3.72 16.66 16.18
CA GLY A 27 -4.04 18.10 16.29
C GLY A 27 -5.53 18.38 16.39
N ARG A 28 -6.40 17.57 15.77
CA ARG A 28 -7.87 17.67 15.91
C ARG A 28 -8.33 17.34 17.34
N GLU A 29 -7.57 16.46 18.02
CA GLU A 29 -7.79 16.07 19.41
C GLU A 29 -7.06 17.02 20.43
N GLY A 30 -6.54 18.14 19.95
CA GLY A 30 -5.86 19.13 20.79
C GLY A 30 -4.45 18.72 21.22
N ILE A 31 -3.85 17.71 20.58
CA ILE A 31 -2.50 17.24 20.86
C ILE A 31 -1.53 17.92 19.91
N GLU A 32 -0.61 18.71 20.47
CA GLU A 32 0.35 19.48 19.69
C GLU A 32 1.46 18.61 19.09
N ARG A 33 1.97 19.02 17.93
CA ARG A 33 3.09 18.34 17.26
C ARG A 33 4.32 18.15 18.16
N LEU A 34 4.58 19.12 19.06
CA LEU A 34 5.70 19.04 19.99
C LEU A 34 5.51 17.92 21.02
N GLN A 35 4.27 17.64 21.43
CA GLN A 35 3.96 16.55 22.35
C GLN A 35 4.23 15.19 21.69
N LEU A 36 3.81 15.01 20.41
CA LEU A 36 4.12 13.80 19.64
C LEU A 36 5.62 13.60 19.45
N SER A 37 6.37 14.67 19.14
CA SER A 37 7.83 14.60 19.00
C SER A 37 8.49 14.13 20.29
N ARG A 38 8.07 14.69 21.43
CA ARG A 38 8.59 14.31 22.76
C ARG A 38 8.25 12.88 23.14
N LEU A 39 7.06 12.38 22.76
CA LEU A 39 6.68 10.99 22.99
C LEU A 39 7.55 10.05 22.13
N ALA A 40 7.80 10.40 20.87
CA ALA A 40 8.67 9.63 20.00
C ALA A 40 10.14 9.65 20.46
N GLU A 41 10.66 10.78 20.93
CA GLU A 41 12.02 10.91 21.49
C GLU A 41 12.23 10.06 22.74
N ARG A 42 11.16 9.77 23.48
CA ARG A 42 11.17 8.91 24.67
C ARG A 42 10.94 7.44 24.37
N GLY A 43 10.63 7.10 23.13
CA GLY A 43 10.29 5.73 22.73
C GLY A 43 8.86 5.31 23.11
N ASP A 44 7.97 6.27 23.43
CA ASP A 44 6.54 5.98 23.66
C ASP A 44 5.77 5.79 22.35
N LEU A 45 6.29 6.34 21.26
CA LEU A 45 5.78 6.22 19.90
C LEU A 45 6.94 5.92 18.94
N ASP A 46 6.68 5.12 17.93
CA ASP A 46 7.61 4.95 16.82
C ASP A 46 7.22 5.84 15.64
N ARG A 47 8.21 6.39 14.94
CA ARG A 47 7.96 7.26 13.80
C ARG A 47 8.04 6.46 12.51
N ALA A 48 6.88 6.16 11.89
CA ALA A 48 6.83 5.47 10.62
C ALA A 48 7.26 6.35 9.44
N ARG A 49 6.74 7.57 9.38
CA ARG A 49 7.03 8.58 8.34
C ARG A 49 6.99 9.98 8.93
N HIS A 50 7.30 11.00 8.11
CA HIS A 50 7.14 12.39 8.54
C HIS A 50 5.67 12.67 8.91
N GLY A 51 5.43 12.99 10.19
CA GLY A 51 4.09 13.29 10.72
C GLY A 51 3.18 12.07 10.88
N VAL A 52 3.71 10.84 10.83
CA VAL A 52 2.98 9.59 11.07
C VAL A 52 3.68 8.79 12.14
N TYR A 53 2.94 8.35 13.14
CA TYR A 53 3.44 7.66 14.32
C TYR A 53 2.71 6.33 14.53
N LEU A 54 3.44 5.33 15.00
CA LEU A 54 2.94 4.04 15.45
C LEU A 54 2.80 4.08 16.96
N LEU A 55 1.68 3.60 17.47
CA LEU A 55 1.39 3.52 18.89
C LEU A 55 1.87 2.19 19.48
N PRO A 56 1.98 2.07 20.81
CA PRO A 56 2.31 0.80 21.47
C PRO A 56 1.35 -0.35 21.14
N SER A 57 0.09 -0.05 20.83
CA SER A 57 -0.92 -1.02 20.40
C SER A 57 -0.72 -1.54 18.97
N HIS A 58 0.14 -0.89 18.18
CA HIS A 58 0.42 -1.30 16.81
C HIS A 58 1.07 -2.68 16.76
N GLN A 59 0.41 -3.62 16.07
CA GLN A 59 0.87 -5.02 16.05
C GLN A 59 1.86 -5.34 14.92
N GLY A 60 2.16 -4.36 14.08
CA GLY A 60 2.96 -4.55 12.88
C GLY A 60 2.17 -5.27 11.76
N GLY A 61 2.60 -5.06 10.54
CA GLY A 61 2.00 -5.73 9.40
C GLY A 61 2.75 -5.50 8.09
N PRO A 62 2.56 -6.38 7.10
CA PRO A 62 3.26 -6.29 5.81
C PRO A 62 2.93 -5.03 5.01
N HIS A 63 1.80 -4.38 5.32
CA HIS A 63 1.29 -3.22 4.58
C HIS A 63 1.43 -1.89 5.35
N ASP A 64 2.15 -1.86 6.48
CA ASP A 64 2.24 -0.68 7.34
C ASP A 64 2.83 0.55 6.63
N GLU A 65 3.77 0.33 5.74
CA GLU A 65 4.35 1.42 4.97
C GLU A 65 3.34 2.02 3.98
N ILE A 66 2.50 1.18 3.37
CA ILE A 66 1.40 1.63 2.51
C ILE A 66 0.36 2.38 3.35
N ARG A 67 -0.03 1.85 4.51
CA ARG A 67 -0.96 2.49 5.47
C ARG A 67 -0.46 3.86 5.91
N ALA A 68 0.79 3.93 6.34
CA ALA A 68 1.42 5.17 6.77
C ALA A 68 1.52 6.19 5.62
N ALA A 69 1.86 5.76 4.40
CA ALA A 69 1.90 6.63 3.23
C ALA A 69 0.51 7.16 2.89
N TRP A 70 -0.50 6.29 2.86
CA TRP A 70 -1.88 6.65 2.56
C TRP A 70 -2.44 7.64 3.60
N LEU A 71 -2.25 7.38 4.90
CA LEU A 71 -2.66 8.29 5.97
C LEU A 71 -1.99 9.67 5.86
N SER A 72 -0.74 9.72 5.45
CA SER A 72 0.03 10.95 5.37
C SER A 72 -0.36 11.88 4.22
N LEU A 73 -1.12 11.39 3.22
CA LEU A 73 -1.60 12.22 2.10
C LEU A 73 -2.69 13.21 2.54
N GLU A 74 -3.52 12.81 3.48
CA GLU A 74 -4.59 13.63 4.05
C GLU A 74 -4.53 13.58 5.58
N PRO A 75 -3.49 14.18 6.18
CA PRO A 75 -3.14 13.90 7.56
C PRO A 75 -4.16 14.37 8.61
N LYS A 76 -5.21 15.07 8.19
CA LYS A 76 -6.30 15.50 9.09
C LYS A 76 -7.51 14.59 9.06
N LYS A 77 -7.71 13.81 7.97
CA LYS A 77 -8.88 12.96 7.81
C LYS A 77 -8.73 11.65 8.59
N PHE A 78 -9.77 11.23 9.28
CA PHE A 78 -9.92 9.88 9.83
C PHE A 78 -10.30 8.89 8.73
N ILE A 79 -10.32 7.59 9.03
CA ILE A 79 -10.58 6.55 8.02
C ILE A 79 -11.98 6.68 7.41
N ASP A 80 -13.01 6.87 8.24
CA ASP A 80 -14.38 7.09 7.81
C ASP A 80 -14.51 8.25 6.83
N GLU A 81 -13.95 9.42 7.19
CA GLU A 81 -13.95 10.61 6.33
C GLU A 81 -13.23 10.39 4.98
N ARG A 82 -12.32 9.42 4.90
CA ARG A 82 -11.61 9.07 3.67
C ARG A 82 -12.43 8.15 2.77
N TRP A 83 -13.24 7.28 3.37
CA TRP A 83 -14.17 6.43 2.63
C TRP A 83 -15.38 7.20 2.08
N GLU A 84 -15.78 8.27 2.76
CA GLU A 84 -16.84 9.18 2.32
C GLU A 84 -16.35 10.27 1.35
N ASP A 85 -15.05 10.30 1.01
CA ASP A 85 -14.49 11.32 0.10
C ASP A 85 -15.01 11.11 -1.32
N GLU A 86 -15.50 12.18 -1.96
CA GLU A 86 -15.90 12.16 -3.37
C GLU A 86 -14.74 11.82 -4.33
N GLN A 87 -13.49 12.04 -3.89
CA GLN A 87 -12.28 11.77 -4.65
C GLN A 87 -11.30 10.94 -3.82
N PRO A 88 -11.61 9.66 -3.56
CA PRO A 88 -10.81 8.84 -2.69
C PRO A 88 -9.40 8.63 -3.24
N VAL A 89 -8.44 8.47 -2.34
CA VAL A 89 -7.10 8.01 -2.68
C VAL A 89 -7.04 6.52 -2.48
N VAL A 90 -6.85 5.78 -3.55
CA VAL A 90 -6.92 4.32 -3.61
C VAL A 90 -5.53 3.74 -3.86
N VAL A 91 -5.17 2.66 -3.19
CA VAL A 91 -3.95 1.90 -3.48
C VAL A 91 -4.10 1.20 -4.83
N SER A 92 -3.11 1.31 -5.71
CA SER A 92 -3.22 0.87 -7.11
C SER A 92 -1.92 0.27 -7.64
N HIS A 93 -1.95 -0.24 -8.87
CA HIS A 93 -0.79 -0.76 -9.61
C HIS A 93 0.00 -1.80 -8.80
N GLU A 94 1.34 -1.67 -8.71
CA GLU A 94 2.21 -2.62 -8.02
C GLU A 94 1.92 -2.70 -6.52
N SER A 95 1.52 -1.60 -5.89
CA SER A 95 1.15 -1.60 -4.47
C SER A 95 -0.14 -2.38 -4.21
N ALA A 96 -1.13 -2.28 -5.11
CA ALA A 96 -2.34 -3.08 -5.03
C ALA A 96 -2.05 -4.57 -5.31
N ALA A 97 -1.21 -4.88 -6.29
CA ALA A 97 -0.77 -6.24 -6.57
C ALA A 97 -0.10 -6.88 -5.34
N LEU A 98 0.74 -6.13 -4.63
CA LEU A 98 1.35 -6.58 -3.37
C LEU A 98 0.30 -6.87 -2.29
N ILE A 99 -0.68 -5.98 -2.10
CA ILE A 99 -1.76 -6.18 -1.11
C ILE A 99 -2.62 -7.40 -1.48
N HIS A 100 -2.95 -7.56 -2.75
CA HIS A 100 -3.70 -8.72 -3.23
C HIS A 100 -2.89 -10.02 -3.20
N GLY A 101 -1.58 -9.94 -3.04
CA GLY A 101 -0.69 -11.10 -3.11
C GLY A 101 -0.75 -11.77 -4.47
N ILE A 102 -0.67 -10.99 -5.55
CA ILE A 102 -0.64 -11.46 -6.95
C ILE A 102 0.63 -11.00 -7.65
N GLY A 103 1.14 -11.84 -8.55
CA GLY A 103 2.38 -11.60 -9.28
C GLY A 103 3.61 -11.56 -8.37
N ARG A 104 4.71 -11.05 -8.91
CA ARG A 104 6.01 -10.95 -8.20
C ARG A 104 6.71 -9.60 -8.41
N LEU A 105 5.93 -8.57 -8.68
CA LEU A 105 6.45 -7.23 -8.82
C LEU A 105 6.83 -6.65 -7.46
N VAL A 106 8.04 -6.10 -7.37
CA VAL A 106 8.47 -5.29 -6.22
C VAL A 106 8.27 -3.84 -6.59
N PRO A 107 7.35 -3.13 -5.94
CA PRO A 107 7.11 -1.74 -6.27
C PRO A 107 8.33 -0.87 -5.94
N PRO A 108 8.90 -0.14 -6.90
CA PRO A 108 9.96 0.83 -6.62
C PRO A 108 9.45 2.04 -5.82
N ASN A 109 8.16 2.29 -5.89
CA ASN A 109 7.45 3.32 -5.15
C ASN A 109 6.10 2.78 -4.67
N LEU A 110 5.60 3.32 -3.58
CA LEU A 110 4.22 3.10 -3.17
C LEU A 110 3.29 3.83 -4.15
N THR A 111 2.43 3.09 -4.82
CA THR A 111 1.61 3.61 -5.92
C THR A 111 0.16 3.73 -5.47
N LEU A 112 -0.37 4.93 -5.63
CA LEU A 112 -1.72 5.32 -5.27
C LEU A 112 -2.37 5.98 -6.48
N SER A 113 -3.68 5.97 -6.55
CA SER A 113 -4.46 6.67 -7.60
C SER A 113 -5.58 7.49 -6.98
N THR A 114 -5.98 8.56 -7.65
CA THR A 114 -7.15 9.39 -7.29
C THR A 114 -7.72 10.03 -8.56
N GLU A 115 -8.99 10.40 -8.53
CA GLU A 115 -9.63 11.15 -9.62
C GLU A 115 -9.16 12.60 -9.67
N GLY A 116 -8.91 13.18 -8.49
CA GLY A 116 -8.45 14.56 -8.38
C GLY A 116 -6.97 14.74 -8.65
N THR A 117 -6.60 15.99 -8.95
CA THR A 117 -5.19 16.38 -9.04
C THR A 117 -4.58 16.46 -7.66
N LYS A 118 -3.88 15.43 -7.24
CA LYS A 118 -3.16 15.38 -5.96
C LYS A 118 -1.68 15.18 -6.20
N GLN A 119 -0.86 16.02 -5.58
CA GLN A 119 0.59 15.91 -5.65
C GLN A 119 1.15 15.58 -4.27
N THR A 120 2.24 14.85 -4.24
CA THR A 120 2.97 14.54 -3.00
C THR A 120 4.45 14.86 -3.14
N ARG A 121 5.05 15.35 -2.05
CA ARG A 121 6.51 15.51 -1.93
C ARG A 121 7.15 14.36 -1.15
N GLN A 122 6.38 13.33 -0.84
CA GLN A 122 6.86 12.18 -0.10
C GLN A 122 7.76 11.32 -0.99
N GLN A 123 8.97 11.05 -0.53
CA GLN A 123 9.86 10.12 -1.22
C GLN A 123 9.26 8.71 -1.24
N GLY A 124 9.40 8.02 -2.35
CA GLY A 124 8.91 6.66 -2.53
C GLY A 124 7.38 6.55 -2.66
N VAL A 125 6.66 7.66 -2.90
CA VAL A 125 5.22 7.65 -3.16
C VAL A 125 4.93 8.26 -4.52
N ARG A 126 4.18 7.55 -5.36
CA ARG A 126 3.70 7.99 -6.66
C ARG A 126 2.18 8.03 -6.66
N ILE A 127 1.60 9.12 -7.17
CA ILE A 127 0.16 9.27 -7.33
C ILE A 127 -0.17 9.34 -8.82
N HIS A 128 -1.06 8.46 -9.26
CA HIS A 128 -1.64 8.51 -10.59
C HIS A 128 -2.98 9.24 -10.53
N THR A 129 -3.22 10.11 -11.50
CA THR A 129 -4.54 10.71 -11.70
C THR A 129 -5.32 9.84 -12.67
N ARG A 130 -6.49 9.39 -12.26
CA ARG A 130 -7.48 8.69 -13.09
C ARG A 130 -8.65 9.62 -13.36
N ARG A 131 -9.37 9.36 -14.45
CA ARG A 131 -10.56 10.15 -14.80
C ARG A 131 -11.82 9.63 -14.14
N ASP A 132 -11.86 8.33 -13.82
CA ASP A 132 -12.96 7.72 -13.13
C ASP A 132 -12.51 6.49 -12.32
N PHE A 133 -13.22 6.22 -11.21
CA PHE A 133 -13.11 5.03 -10.39
C PHE A 133 -14.51 4.47 -10.19
N PRO A 134 -14.99 3.54 -11.06
CA PRO A 134 -16.22 2.82 -10.78
C PRO A 134 -16.20 2.24 -9.37
N GLU A 135 -17.29 2.37 -8.63
CA GLU A 135 -17.37 1.94 -7.23
C GLU A 135 -17.02 0.45 -7.08
N GLU A 136 -17.44 -0.38 -8.04
CA GLU A 136 -17.13 -1.80 -8.10
C GLU A 136 -15.63 -2.13 -8.28
N ASP A 137 -14.85 -1.16 -8.70
CA ASP A 137 -13.40 -1.28 -8.89
C ASP A 137 -12.57 -0.86 -7.66
N ILE A 138 -13.24 -0.44 -6.58
CA ILE A 138 -12.60 -0.14 -5.29
C ILE A 138 -13.06 -1.18 -4.26
N VAL A 139 -12.11 -1.89 -3.67
CA VAL A 139 -12.38 -2.89 -2.65
C VAL A 139 -11.66 -2.53 -1.34
N SER A 140 -12.25 -2.92 -0.22
CA SER A 140 -11.59 -2.80 1.08
C SER A 140 -10.72 -4.02 1.35
N VAL A 141 -9.42 -3.83 1.54
CA VAL A 141 -8.51 -4.88 2.00
C VAL A 141 -7.85 -4.42 3.28
N ASP A 142 -8.12 -5.10 4.38
CA ASP A 142 -7.65 -4.71 5.72
C ASP A 142 -7.89 -3.23 6.04
N GLY A 143 -9.04 -2.67 5.64
CA GLY A 143 -9.41 -1.28 5.86
C GLY A 143 -8.79 -0.26 4.90
N LEU A 144 -7.91 -0.67 3.97
CA LEU A 144 -7.40 0.18 2.91
C LEU A 144 -8.32 0.12 1.67
N PRO A 145 -8.60 1.26 1.02
CA PRO A 145 -9.19 1.26 -0.32
C PRO A 145 -8.13 0.84 -1.34
N VAL A 146 -8.42 -0.22 -2.08
CA VAL A 146 -7.50 -0.83 -3.04
C VAL A 146 -8.24 -1.04 -4.36
N THR A 147 -7.59 -0.84 -5.50
CA THR A 147 -8.17 -1.23 -6.80
C THR A 147 -8.49 -2.72 -6.80
N SER A 148 -9.63 -3.10 -7.37
CA SER A 148 -10.01 -4.53 -7.54
C SER A 148 -8.88 -5.32 -8.21
N VAL A 149 -8.83 -6.62 -8.02
CA VAL A 149 -7.81 -7.48 -8.65
C VAL A 149 -7.81 -7.28 -10.17
N ALA A 150 -8.99 -7.24 -10.79
CA ALA A 150 -9.10 -7.06 -12.24
C ALA A 150 -8.59 -5.69 -12.70
N LEU A 151 -8.96 -4.61 -11.99
CA LEU A 151 -8.47 -3.27 -12.32
C LEU A 151 -6.97 -3.16 -12.08
N THR A 152 -6.44 -3.74 -11.00
CA THR A 152 -5.00 -3.77 -10.71
C THR A 152 -4.21 -4.39 -11.87
N VAL A 153 -4.68 -5.51 -12.40
CA VAL A 153 -4.06 -6.16 -13.57
C VAL A 153 -4.17 -5.29 -14.81
N GLY A 154 -5.32 -4.65 -15.02
CA GLY A 154 -5.54 -3.70 -16.13
C GLY A 154 -4.59 -2.50 -16.07
N ASP A 155 -4.46 -1.87 -14.89
CA ASP A 155 -3.56 -0.73 -14.66
C ASP A 155 -2.10 -1.07 -14.97
N LEU A 156 -1.65 -2.25 -14.55
CA LEU A 156 -0.29 -2.72 -14.81
C LEU A 156 -0.08 -3.06 -16.30
N ALA A 157 -1.09 -3.57 -16.98
CA ALA A 157 -1.05 -3.76 -18.43
C ALA A 157 -1.00 -2.43 -19.19
N GLU A 158 -1.75 -1.42 -18.76
CA GLU A 158 -1.67 -0.06 -19.33
C GLU A 158 -0.32 0.60 -19.08
N ALA A 159 0.30 0.32 -17.93
CA ALA A 159 1.66 0.74 -17.61
C ALA A 159 2.73 -0.01 -18.45
N LYS A 160 2.32 -0.95 -19.31
CA LYS A 160 3.18 -1.69 -20.25
C LYS A 160 4.27 -2.47 -19.54
N ILE A 161 3.95 -3.14 -18.44
CA ILE A 161 4.91 -4.02 -17.78
C ILE A 161 5.34 -5.16 -18.73
N GLU A 162 6.45 -5.79 -18.43
CA GLU A 162 6.94 -6.92 -19.21
C GLU A 162 5.92 -8.08 -19.22
N ARG A 163 5.78 -8.75 -20.38
CA ARG A 163 4.72 -9.74 -20.64
C ARG A 163 4.73 -10.92 -19.66
N GLY A 164 5.90 -11.41 -19.26
CA GLY A 164 6.01 -12.51 -18.31
C GLY A 164 5.51 -12.15 -16.91
N TYR A 165 5.79 -10.93 -16.45
CA TYR A 165 5.21 -10.44 -15.20
C TYR A 165 3.68 -10.29 -15.27
N LEU A 166 3.16 -9.84 -16.42
CA LEU A 166 1.71 -9.75 -16.62
C LEU A 166 1.08 -11.14 -16.67
N ALA A 167 1.76 -12.14 -17.24
CA ALA A 167 1.30 -13.52 -17.24
C ALA A 167 1.15 -14.08 -15.82
N ASP A 168 2.16 -13.87 -14.96
CA ASP A 168 2.09 -14.25 -13.56
C ASP A 168 0.94 -13.58 -12.81
N LEU A 169 0.73 -12.27 -13.04
CA LEU A 169 -0.39 -11.52 -12.44
C LEU A 169 -1.74 -12.09 -12.85
N VAL A 170 -1.95 -12.37 -14.14
CA VAL A 170 -3.20 -12.93 -14.66
C VAL A 170 -3.45 -14.32 -14.07
N ALA A 171 -2.43 -15.18 -14.03
CA ALA A 171 -2.57 -16.52 -13.47
C ALA A 171 -2.90 -16.50 -11.98
N ASP A 172 -2.28 -15.61 -11.20
CA ASP A 172 -2.57 -15.47 -9.78
C ASP A 172 -3.95 -14.83 -9.55
N ALA A 173 -4.33 -13.84 -10.37
CA ALA A 173 -5.64 -13.22 -10.31
C ALA A 173 -6.77 -14.24 -10.52
N LEU A 174 -6.63 -15.15 -11.51
CA LEU A 174 -7.61 -16.20 -11.78
C LEU A 174 -7.77 -17.23 -10.64
N ARG A 175 -6.84 -17.29 -9.70
CA ARG A 175 -6.92 -18.14 -8.49
C ARG A 175 -7.60 -17.44 -7.32
N LYS A 176 -7.80 -16.11 -7.41
CA LYS A 176 -8.47 -15.35 -6.35
C LYS A 176 -9.97 -15.58 -6.40
N GLU A 177 -10.56 -15.77 -5.23
CA GLU A 177 -12.01 -15.91 -5.10
C GLU A 177 -12.73 -14.66 -5.65
N GLY A 178 -13.82 -14.86 -6.37
CA GLY A 178 -14.63 -13.78 -6.93
C GLY A 178 -14.09 -13.13 -8.22
N VAL A 179 -12.88 -13.46 -8.66
CA VAL A 179 -12.33 -12.93 -9.92
C VAL A 179 -12.83 -13.75 -11.12
N ARG A 180 -13.47 -13.07 -12.06
CA ARG A 180 -14.02 -13.69 -13.29
C ARG A 180 -13.13 -13.39 -14.49
N ILE A 181 -13.06 -14.35 -15.40
CA ILE A 181 -12.31 -14.19 -16.67
C ILE A 181 -12.83 -12.99 -17.48
N ASP A 182 -14.15 -12.76 -17.48
CA ASP A 182 -14.74 -11.65 -18.23
C ASP A 182 -14.34 -10.28 -17.63
N ASP A 183 -14.19 -10.16 -16.32
CA ASP A 183 -13.75 -8.94 -15.66
C ASP A 183 -12.29 -8.63 -16.04
N LEU A 184 -11.40 -9.61 -15.92
CA LEU A 184 -10.00 -9.47 -16.37
C LEU A 184 -9.92 -9.13 -17.86
N ALA A 185 -10.69 -9.83 -18.70
CA ALA A 185 -10.69 -9.59 -20.14
C ALA A 185 -11.16 -8.16 -20.49
N SER A 186 -12.14 -7.65 -19.75
CA SER A 186 -12.62 -6.27 -19.90
C SER A 186 -11.52 -5.25 -19.58
N LYS A 187 -10.84 -5.42 -18.45
CA LYS A 187 -9.76 -4.51 -18.02
C LYS A 187 -8.49 -4.63 -18.86
N LEU A 188 -8.23 -5.79 -19.46
CA LEU A 188 -7.09 -6.00 -20.36
C LEU A 188 -7.36 -5.61 -21.82
N ALA A 189 -8.63 -5.40 -22.22
CA ALA A 189 -8.99 -5.08 -23.59
C ALA A 189 -8.28 -3.84 -24.15
N PRO A 190 -8.12 -2.73 -23.42
CA PRO A 190 -7.41 -1.54 -23.94
C PRO A 190 -5.95 -1.84 -24.30
N SER A 191 -5.29 -2.70 -23.54
CA SER A 191 -3.88 -3.06 -23.71
C SER A 191 -3.63 -4.25 -24.63
N ALA A 192 -4.69 -4.97 -25.06
CA ALA A 192 -4.58 -6.20 -25.83
C ALA A 192 -3.69 -6.07 -27.06
N ARG A 193 -3.88 -4.98 -27.83
CA ARG A 193 -3.09 -4.72 -29.05
C ARG A 193 -1.60 -4.53 -28.77
N TYR A 194 -1.25 -3.90 -27.66
CA TYR A 194 0.16 -3.72 -27.26
C TYR A 194 0.82 -5.06 -26.98
N TYR A 195 0.08 -6.01 -26.40
CA TYR A 195 0.54 -7.38 -26.12
C TYR A 195 0.25 -8.36 -27.27
N GLU A 196 0.04 -7.86 -28.49
CA GLU A 196 -0.13 -8.64 -29.74
C GLU A 196 -1.39 -9.53 -29.76
N ALA A 197 -2.38 -9.27 -28.88
CA ALA A 197 -3.65 -9.99 -28.86
C ALA A 197 -4.77 -9.20 -29.56
N LYS A 198 -5.75 -9.91 -30.12
CA LYS A 198 -6.91 -9.31 -30.82
C LYS A 198 -8.01 -8.83 -29.86
N SER A 199 -8.01 -9.37 -28.63
CA SER A 199 -9.01 -9.05 -27.60
C SER A 199 -8.48 -9.32 -26.22
N GLY A 200 -9.11 -8.73 -25.18
CA GLY A 200 -8.78 -9.03 -23.78
C GLY A 200 -8.96 -10.51 -23.44
N LYS A 201 -10.01 -11.17 -23.97
CA LYS A 201 -10.21 -12.62 -23.75
C LYS A 201 -9.07 -13.47 -24.31
N GLN A 202 -8.60 -13.14 -25.53
CA GLN A 202 -7.44 -13.82 -26.10
C GLN A 202 -6.20 -13.58 -25.26
N LEU A 203 -5.98 -12.33 -24.83
CA LEU A 203 -4.83 -11.98 -23.99
C LEU A 203 -4.83 -12.73 -22.66
N VAL A 204 -5.99 -12.84 -21.97
CA VAL A 204 -6.11 -13.65 -20.75
C VAL A 204 -5.74 -15.10 -20.99
N ALA A 205 -6.24 -15.71 -22.08
CA ALA A 205 -5.98 -17.11 -22.39
C ALA A 205 -4.48 -17.35 -22.67
N GLU A 206 -3.84 -16.49 -23.46
CA GLU A 206 -2.41 -16.59 -23.77
C GLU A 206 -1.55 -16.43 -22.52
N LEU A 207 -1.78 -15.34 -21.73
CA LEU A 207 -1.02 -15.07 -20.53
C LEU A 207 -1.17 -16.19 -19.47
N SER A 208 -2.37 -16.77 -19.35
CA SER A 208 -2.59 -17.88 -18.42
C SER A 208 -1.77 -19.13 -18.80
N ALA A 209 -1.55 -19.34 -20.10
CA ALA A 209 -0.75 -20.46 -20.59
C ALA A 209 0.77 -20.22 -20.48
N GLU A 210 1.19 -18.93 -20.50
CA GLU A 210 2.60 -18.51 -20.43
C GLU A 210 3.11 -18.38 -19.00
N ALA A 211 2.21 -18.31 -18.00
CA ALA A 211 2.60 -18.04 -16.61
C ALA A 211 3.60 -19.05 -16.06
N SER A 212 4.54 -18.55 -15.25
CA SER A 212 5.50 -19.38 -14.51
C SER A 212 4.78 -20.37 -13.57
N SER A 213 5.43 -21.46 -13.20
CA SER A 213 4.85 -22.40 -12.24
C SER A 213 4.58 -21.76 -10.87
N VAL A 214 3.63 -22.31 -10.11
CA VAL A 214 3.32 -21.81 -8.75
C VAL A 214 4.54 -21.97 -7.85
N GLU A 215 5.27 -23.07 -8.00
CA GLU A 215 6.49 -23.38 -7.25
C GLU A 215 7.56 -22.32 -7.50
N ASP A 216 7.84 -21.97 -8.75
CA ASP A 216 8.82 -20.95 -9.12
C ASP A 216 8.47 -19.59 -8.52
N ARG A 217 7.17 -19.23 -8.56
CA ARG A 217 6.69 -17.97 -7.99
C ARG A 217 6.77 -17.95 -6.46
N THR A 218 6.42 -19.06 -5.82
CA THR A 218 6.49 -19.20 -4.36
C THR A 218 7.93 -19.12 -3.87
N GLU A 219 8.88 -19.77 -4.55
CA GLU A 219 10.30 -19.67 -4.22
C GLU A 219 10.80 -18.23 -4.33
N TRP A 220 10.40 -17.51 -5.37
CA TRP A 220 10.79 -16.12 -5.56
C TRP A 220 10.22 -15.19 -4.47
N ILE A 221 8.94 -15.35 -4.09
CA ILE A 221 8.31 -14.62 -2.99
C ILE A 221 9.05 -14.88 -1.67
N ASN A 222 9.41 -16.13 -1.40
CA ASN A 222 10.17 -16.49 -0.20
C ASN A 222 11.57 -15.86 -0.21
N ARG A 223 12.23 -15.78 -1.36
CA ARG A 223 13.51 -15.08 -1.50
C ARG A 223 13.38 -13.59 -1.24
N LEU A 224 12.29 -12.93 -1.69
CA LEU A 224 12.03 -11.52 -1.39
C LEU A 224 11.74 -11.28 0.10
N ALA A 225 11.06 -12.19 0.77
CA ALA A 225 10.82 -12.09 2.21
C ALA A 225 12.13 -12.19 3.03
N LEU A 226 13.17 -12.81 2.47
CA LEU A 226 14.52 -12.90 3.06
C LEU A 226 15.40 -11.68 2.72
N VAL A 227 15.07 -10.91 1.69
CA VAL A 227 15.75 -9.64 1.41
C VAL A 227 15.22 -8.61 2.42
N PRO A 228 16.06 -8.02 3.29
CA PRO A 228 15.64 -6.90 4.13
C PRO A 228 14.99 -5.88 3.21
N ARG A 229 13.72 -5.54 3.49
CA ARG A 229 12.87 -4.80 2.56
C ARG A 229 13.60 -3.56 2.07
N ILE A 230 13.86 -3.51 0.77
CA ILE A 230 14.49 -2.39 0.06
C ILE A 230 13.71 -1.06 0.27
N ILE A 231 12.47 -1.15 0.75
CA ILE A 231 11.63 -0.02 1.15
C ILE A 231 12.18 0.69 2.41
N ASN A 232 13.16 0.12 3.09
CA ASN A 232 13.74 0.68 4.32
C ASN A 232 15.22 1.08 4.19
N ALA A 233 15.62 1.73 3.10
CA ALA A 233 16.93 2.37 3.00
C ALA A 233 17.21 3.35 4.16
N ARG A 234 16.15 3.88 4.79
CA ARG A 234 16.24 4.68 6.01
C ARG A 234 16.38 3.86 7.29
N ALA A 235 15.80 2.66 7.35
CA ALA A 235 16.02 1.77 8.50
C ALA A 235 17.44 1.23 8.51
N GLU A 236 18.04 0.96 7.36
CA GLU A 236 19.48 0.62 7.29
C GLU A 236 20.37 1.81 7.67
N GLU A 237 19.99 3.03 7.33
CA GLU A 237 20.74 4.22 7.76
C GLU A 237 20.54 4.53 9.24
N GLN A 238 19.36 4.23 9.80
CA GLN A 238 19.11 4.29 11.24
C GLN A 238 19.79 3.15 12.00
N LEU A 239 19.82 1.93 11.44
CA LEU A 239 20.58 0.80 11.99
C LEU A 239 22.09 1.03 11.94
N LYS A 240 22.62 1.71 10.93
CA LYS A 240 24.05 2.12 10.86
C LYS A 240 24.39 3.23 11.86
N ARG A 241 23.41 4.00 12.34
CA ARG A 241 23.57 4.99 13.43
C ARG A 241 23.37 4.36 14.82
N TRP A 242 22.89 3.14 14.87
CA TRP A 242 22.69 2.42 16.11
C TRP A 242 24.05 1.84 16.55
N ASP A 243 24.56 2.35 17.68
CA ASP A 243 25.81 1.86 18.27
C ASP A 243 25.57 0.42 18.80
N PRO A 244 26.22 -0.61 18.23
CA PRO A 244 26.06 -1.98 18.71
C PRO A 244 26.60 -2.19 20.14
N ASP A 245 27.36 -1.23 20.69
CA ASP A 245 27.88 -1.25 22.06
C ASP A 245 26.99 -0.51 23.07
N ALA A 246 25.91 0.14 22.63
CA ALA A 246 24.91 0.70 23.53
C ALA A 246 24.12 -0.42 24.21
N ARG A 247 24.58 -0.81 25.38
CA ARG A 247 23.93 -1.79 26.27
C ARG A 247 22.59 -1.25 26.77
N ILE A 248 21.51 -1.45 26.02
CA ILE A 248 20.13 -1.05 26.39
C ILE A 248 19.30 -2.25 26.91
N TRP A 249 19.92 -3.36 27.25
CA TRP A 249 19.23 -4.44 27.96
C TRP A 249 19.96 -4.78 29.28
N ARG A 250 19.61 -4.06 30.33
CA ARG A 250 19.63 -4.49 31.70
C ARG A 250 18.36 -4.04 32.40
#